data_d5831c665cbfa687598a9ee17f75bf60
#
_entry.id   d5831c665cbfa687598a9ee17f75bf60
#
_cell.length_a   1.000
_cell.length_b   1.000
_cell.length_c   1.000
_cell.angle_alpha   90.00
_cell.angle_beta   90.00
_cell.angle_gamma   90.00
#
_symmetry.space_group_name_H-M   'P 1'
#
loop_
_entity.id
_entity.type
_entity.pdbx_description
1 polymer ?
#
loop_
_entity_poly.entity_id
_entity_poly.type
_entity_poly.pdbx_seq_one_letter_code
_entity_poly.pdbx_strand_id
1 'polypeptide(L)'
;MGRERIIERERRWARPTAIAAVAATALIVIGLIFRTSIPGEDQTADQLQAFHDHASALSVSSVLTGIGFLLWTIPLLYLFRAAQARNPRVQGALVAFCFIGPVLFGVQGVVNGLAVSNVSSDFVERSGEEQSRPLSEFDRQVAHDPQSIEKVTFHTDSDTLEVEQADGSFYSTEFKPDAEDRLLREVDAAKPKIDNEDDSDGAPPDAFAEQLLDDSGGVTVGSSLLFPALLGMIVAMVYVPLQALRAGLLTRFFGTLGMALGVSLILLPPAPVLLALWFGYLGLLVVARVPGGRPPAWEVGEAIPWPRPGEEPSPESEPGGEAIEGQATEVPAGGGQPGSQKRKRKRRR
;
A
#
# COMPACT_ATOMS: atom_id res chain seq x y z
N MET A 1 17.51 -23.70 -22.79
CA MET A 1 16.16 -24.31 -22.87
C MET A 1 15.62 -24.06 -24.25
N GLY A 2 15.03 -25.05 -24.94
CA GLY A 2 14.46 -24.84 -26.29
C GLY A 2 13.22 -23.93 -26.20
N ARG A 3 12.96 -23.11 -27.21
CA ARG A 3 11.82 -22.16 -27.28
C ARG A 3 10.49 -22.82 -26.99
N GLU A 4 10.25 -24.01 -27.55
CA GLU A 4 9.01 -24.77 -27.36
C GLU A 4 8.71 -25.08 -25.88
N ARG A 5 9.74 -25.46 -25.11
CA ARG A 5 9.60 -25.75 -23.68
C ARG A 5 9.25 -24.51 -22.87
N ILE A 6 9.72 -23.33 -23.30
CA ILE A 6 9.37 -22.04 -22.63
C ILE A 6 7.89 -21.75 -22.85
N ILE A 7 7.43 -21.83 -24.11
CA ILE A 7 6.03 -21.55 -24.48
C ILE A 7 5.08 -22.54 -23.81
N GLU A 8 5.43 -23.85 -23.82
CA GLU A 8 4.61 -24.90 -23.21
C GLU A 8 4.46 -24.66 -21.69
N ARG A 9 5.57 -24.35 -20.99
CA ARG A 9 5.55 -24.03 -19.56
C ARG A 9 4.69 -22.79 -19.27
N GLU A 10 4.85 -21.73 -20.05
CA GLU A 10 4.07 -20.50 -19.91
C GLU A 10 2.58 -20.75 -20.15
N ARG A 11 2.24 -21.51 -21.18
CA ARG A 11 0.84 -21.89 -21.48
C ARG A 11 0.22 -22.69 -20.33
N ARG A 12 0.98 -23.61 -19.72
CA ARG A 12 0.52 -24.40 -18.56
C ARG A 12 0.18 -23.52 -17.37
N TRP A 13 1.03 -22.53 -17.08
CA TRP A 13 0.87 -21.65 -15.93
C TRP A 13 0.01 -20.41 -16.18
N ALA A 14 -0.32 -20.11 -17.42
CA ALA A 14 -1.09 -18.93 -17.78
C ALA A 14 -2.47 -18.87 -17.09
N ARG A 15 -3.24 -19.97 -17.11
CA ARG A 15 -4.57 -20.02 -16.50
C ARG A 15 -4.54 -19.87 -14.99
N PRO A 16 -3.76 -20.67 -14.21
CA PRO A 16 -3.69 -20.47 -12.76
C PRO A 16 -3.16 -19.09 -12.39
N THR A 17 -2.21 -18.51 -13.12
CA THR A 17 -1.74 -17.14 -12.90
C THR A 17 -2.84 -16.11 -13.11
N ALA A 18 -3.62 -16.23 -14.17
CA ALA A 18 -4.73 -15.34 -14.45
C ALA A 18 -5.83 -15.43 -13.37
N ILE A 19 -6.16 -16.64 -12.94
CA ILE A 19 -7.14 -16.87 -11.86
C ILE A 19 -6.62 -16.21 -10.57
N ALA A 20 -5.37 -16.44 -10.19
CA ALA A 20 -4.78 -15.84 -9.00
C ALA A 20 -4.78 -14.30 -9.05
N ALA A 21 -4.41 -13.71 -10.20
CA ALA A 21 -4.40 -12.26 -10.37
C ALA A 21 -5.79 -11.64 -10.28
N VAL A 22 -6.79 -12.24 -10.94
CA VAL A 22 -8.18 -11.75 -10.90
C VAL A 22 -8.79 -11.96 -9.51
N ALA A 23 -8.55 -13.12 -8.89
CA ALA A 23 -9.01 -13.41 -7.53
C ALA A 23 -8.39 -12.42 -6.53
N ALA A 24 -7.09 -12.15 -6.62
CA ALA A 24 -6.41 -11.16 -5.79
C ALA A 24 -7.05 -9.78 -5.92
N THR A 25 -7.31 -9.33 -7.16
CA THR A 25 -7.99 -8.06 -7.42
C THR A 25 -9.38 -8.03 -6.79
N ALA A 26 -10.16 -9.08 -6.97
CA ALA A 26 -11.51 -9.17 -6.40
C ALA A 26 -11.48 -9.14 -4.86
N LEU A 27 -10.58 -9.90 -4.23
CA LEU A 27 -10.43 -9.93 -2.77
C LEU A 27 -10.04 -8.56 -2.20
N ILE A 28 -9.09 -7.87 -2.82
CA ILE A 28 -8.66 -6.53 -2.38
C ILE A 28 -9.80 -5.53 -2.53
N VAL A 29 -10.51 -5.54 -3.67
CA VAL A 29 -11.64 -4.62 -3.90
C VAL A 29 -12.78 -4.89 -2.92
N ILE A 30 -13.13 -6.17 -2.68
CA ILE A 30 -14.15 -6.54 -1.70
C ILE A 30 -13.70 -6.14 -0.29
N GLY A 31 -12.45 -6.42 0.09
CA GLY A 31 -11.90 -6.00 1.37
C GLY A 31 -11.97 -4.49 1.57
N LEU A 32 -11.67 -3.71 0.52
CA LEU A 32 -11.79 -2.26 0.57
C LEU A 32 -13.25 -1.80 0.76
N ILE A 33 -14.22 -2.45 0.10
CA ILE A 33 -15.65 -2.14 0.29
C ILE A 33 -16.03 -2.33 1.76
N PHE A 34 -15.60 -3.42 2.41
CA PHE A 34 -15.81 -3.60 3.84
C PHE A 34 -15.11 -2.52 4.67
N ARG A 35 -13.89 -2.13 4.29
CA ARG A 35 -13.16 -1.07 5.01
C ARG A 35 -13.83 0.29 4.90
N THR A 36 -14.38 0.65 3.74
CA THR A 36 -15.08 1.92 3.52
C THR A 36 -16.47 1.97 4.15
N SER A 37 -17.00 0.84 4.63
CA SER A 37 -18.23 0.82 5.43
C SER A 37 -18.02 1.26 6.88
N ILE A 38 -16.76 1.35 7.33
CA ILE A 38 -16.41 1.84 8.67
C ILE A 38 -16.24 3.35 8.57
N PRO A 39 -16.95 4.14 9.38
CA PRO A 39 -16.76 5.59 9.42
C PRO A 39 -15.29 5.95 9.67
N GLY A 40 -14.82 6.99 9.03
CA GLY A 40 -13.53 7.60 9.35
C GLY A 40 -13.78 8.72 10.35
N GLU A 41 -13.15 8.61 11.51
CA GLU A 41 -13.24 9.60 12.57
C GLU A 41 -11.89 10.31 12.70
N ASP A 42 -11.91 11.56 13.10
CA ASP A 42 -10.69 12.38 13.22
C ASP A 42 -9.96 12.07 14.54
N GLN A 43 -10.69 11.72 15.59
CA GLN A 43 -10.14 11.37 16.90
C GLN A 43 -9.84 9.87 17.01
N THR A 44 -8.76 9.52 17.71
CA THR A 44 -8.30 8.13 17.86
C THR A 44 -9.31 7.29 18.65
N ALA A 45 -9.89 7.84 19.69
CA ALA A 45 -10.90 7.19 20.52
C ALA A 45 -12.17 6.86 19.72
N ASP A 46 -12.71 7.83 18.98
CA ASP A 46 -13.88 7.65 18.14
C ASP A 46 -13.61 6.64 17.03
N GLN A 47 -12.39 6.66 16.47
CA GLN A 47 -11.97 5.69 15.47
C GLN A 47 -11.91 4.27 16.05
N LEU A 48 -11.41 4.08 17.30
CA LEU A 48 -11.43 2.78 17.97
C LEU A 48 -12.85 2.32 18.29
N GLN A 49 -13.73 3.22 18.71
CA GLN A 49 -15.14 2.92 18.89
C GLN A 49 -15.79 2.46 17.58
N ALA A 50 -15.57 3.18 16.49
CA ALA A 50 -16.07 2.79 15.16
C ALA A 50 -15.51 1.43 14.71
N PHE A 51 -14.26 1.10 15.04
CA PHE A 51 -13.68 -0.21 14.77
C PHE A 51 -14.31 -1.31 15.62
N HIS A 52 -14.63 -1.05 16.86
CA HIS A 52 -15.35 -1.99 17.72
C HIS A 52 -16.74 -2.29 17.16
N ASP A 53 -17.52 -1.26 16.84
CA ASP A 53 -18.88 -1.39 16.32
C ASP A 53 -18.91 -2.16 14.97
N HIS A 54 -17.80 -2.09 14.22
CA HIS A 54 -17.64 -2.73 12.92
C HIS A 54 -16.52 -3.80 12.91
N ALA A 55 -16.22 -4.44 14.05
CA ALA A 55 -15.09 -5.36 14.22
C ALA A 55 -15.10 -6.51 13.20
N SER A 56 -16.28 -7.03 12.86
CA SER A 56 -16.42 -8.05 11.83
C SER A 56 -16.03 -7.55 10.43
N ALA A 57 -16.44 -6.33 10.07
CA ALA A 57 -16.09 -5.72 8.79
C ALA A 57 -14.57 -5.45 8.72
N LEU A 58 -13.97 -4.95 9.79
CA LEU A 58 -12.53 -4.71 9.91
C LEU A 58 -11.73 -6.00 9.73
N SER A 59 -12.09 -7.05 10.47
CA SER A 59 -11.43 -8.36 10.42
C SER A 59 -11.56 -9.01 9.03
N VAL A 60 -12.75 -9.01 8.45
CA VAL A 60 -13.00 -9.55 7.10
C VAL A 60 -12.22 -8.75 6.06
N SER A 61 -12.24 -7.43 6.11
CA SER A 61 -11.45 -6.55 5.23
C SER A 61 -9.97 -6.89 5.28
N SER A 62 -9.39 -7.01 6.48
CA SER A 62 -7.98 -7.27 6.70
C SER A 62 -7.56 -8.64 6.15
N VAL A 63 -8.36 -9.68 6.41
CA VAL A 63 -8.09 -11.03 5.91
C VAL A 63 -8.20 -11.10 4.39
N LEU A 64 -9.26 -10.56 3.80
CA LEU A 64 -9.46 -10.56 2.34
C LEU A 64 -8.33 -9.82 1.63
N THR A 65 -7.98 -8.63 2.11
CA THR A 65 -6.90 -7.82 1.55
C THR A 65 -5.55 -8.52 1.71
N GLY A 66 -5.28 -9.09 2.86
CA GLY A 66 -4.05 -9.85 3.12
C GLY A 66 -3.90 -11.06 2.20
N ILE A 67 -4.95 -11.86 2.03
CA ILE A 67 -4.94 -12.98 1.06
C ILE A 67 -4.75 -12.46 -0.37
N GLY A 68 -5.39 -11.35 -0.72
CA GLY A 68 -5.22 -10.69 -2.01
C GLY A 68 -3.75 -10.34 -2.29
N PHE A 69 -3.06 -9.74 -1.33
CA PHE A 69 -1.63 -9.43 -1.44
C PHE A 69 -0.78 -10.70 -1.58
N LEU A 70 -1.04 -11.74 -0.79
CA LEU A 70 -0.35 -13.02 -0.92
C LEU A 70 -0.47 -13.61 -2.33
N LEU A 71 -1.64 -13.52 -2.92
CA LEU A 71 -1.89 -14.02 -4.27
C LEU A 71 -1.12 -13.26 -5.35
N TRP A 72 -0.71 -11.99 -5.13
CA TRP A 72 0.14 -11.25 -6.07
C TRP A 72 1.51 -11.89 -6.31
N THR A 73 1.97 -12.71 -5.38
CA THR A 73 3.19 -13.50 -5.55
C THR A 73 3.17 -14.32 -6.84
N ILE A 74 2.01 -14.90 -7.20
CA ILE A 74 1.88 -15.80 -8.35
C ILE A 74 2.11 -15.06 -9.68
N PRO A 75 1.39 -13.97 -10.00
CA PRO A 75 1.60 -13.23 -11.24
C PRO A 75 2.96 -12.54 -11.30
N LEU A 76 3.51 -12.04 -10.18
CA LEU A 76 4.86 -11.48 -10.15
C LEU A 76 5.91 -12.54 -10.48
N LEU A 77 5.82 -13.70 -9.85
CA LEU A 77 6.75 -14.80 -10.10
C LEU A 77 6.63 -15.32 -11.54
N TYR A 78 5.42 -15.43 -12.05
CA TYR A 78 5.19 -15.85 -13.43
C TYR A 78 5.84 -14.87 -14.41
N LEU A 79 5.59 -13.57 -14.25
CA LEU A 79 6.15 -12.53 -15.11
C LEU A 79 7.68 -12.47 -15.01
N PHE A 80 8.22 -12.58 -13.78
CA PHE A 80 9.65 -12.66 -13.55
C PHE A 80 10.29 -13.85 -14.29
N ARG A 81 9.71 -15.05 -14.16
CA ARG A 81 10.20 -16.27 -14.82
C ARG A 81 10.10 -16.19 -16.34
N ALA A 82 9.04 -15.58 -16.86
CA ALA A 82 8.89 -15.34 -18.29
C ALA A 82 9.95 -14.36 -18.82
N ALA A 83 10.23 -13.28 -18.08
CA ALA A 83 11.29 -12.33 -18.43
C ALA A 83 12.69 -12.96 -18.34
N GLN A 84 12.97 -13.75 -17.30
CA GLN A 84 14.22 -14.44 -17.09
C GLN A 84 14.53 -15.47 -18.22
N ALA A 85 13.49 -16.17 -18.69
CA ALA A 85 13.65 -17.13 -19.78
C ALA A 85 14.09 -16.49 -21.10
N ARG A 86 13.79 -15.20 -21.29
CA ARG A 86 14.11 -14.43 -22.52
C ARG A 86 15.34 -13.55 -22.38
N ASN A 87 15.69 -13.16 -21.16
CA ASN A 87 16.82 -12.27 -20.91
C ASN A 87 17.75 -12.87 -19.84
N PRO A 88 18.92 -13.40 -20.23
CA PRO A 88 19.87 -14.01 -19.29
C PRO A 88 20.50 -13.01 -18.31
N ARG A 89 20.34 -11.69 -18.54
CA ARG A 89 20.82 -10.63 -17.62
C ARG A 89 19.92 -10.44 -16.41
N VAL A 90 18.74 -11.09 -16.38
CA VAL A 90 17.83 -11.02 -15.22
C VAL A 90 18.47 -11.76 -14.05
N GLN A 91 18.77 -11.02 -12.99
CA GLN A 91 19.41 -11.56 -11.80
C GLN A 91 18.44 -12.47 -11.03
N GLY A 92 18.75 -13.77 -10.96
CA GLY A 92 17.90 -14.78 -10.34
C GLY A 92 17.65 -14.52 -8.85
N ALA A 93 18.59 -13.90 -8.13
CA ALA A 93 18.45 -13.56 -6.72
C ALA A 93 17.28 -12.61 -6.44
N LEU A 94 16.94 -11.74 -7.40
CA LEU A 94 15.84 -10.78 -7.22
C LEU A 94 14.44 -11.43 -7.28
N VAL A 95 14.36 -12.73 -7.59
CA VAL A 95 13.11 -13.49 -7.42
C VAL A 95 12.60 -13.47 -5.98
N ALA A 96 13.49 -13.32 -5.01
CA ALA A 96 13.12 -13.24 -3.60
C ALA A 96 12.13 -12.09 -3.33
N PHE A 97 12.29 -10.95 -4.00
CA PHE A 97 11.38 -9.81 -3.83
C PHE A 97 9.97 -10.08 -4.37
N CYS A 98 9.81 -11.00 -5.32
CA CYS A 98 8.47 -11.43 -5.76
C CYS A 98 7.69 -12.16 -4.66
N PHE A 99 8.38 -12.68 -3.63
CA PHE A 99 7.78 -13.30 -2.44
C PHE A 99 7.76 -12.34 -1.26
N ILE A 100 8.89 -11.74 -0.93
CA ILE A 100 9.06 -10.92 0.29
C ILE A 100 8.05 -9.77 0.29
N GLY A 101 7.94 -9.00 -0.78
CA GLY A 101 7.01 -7.88 -0.86
C GLY A 101 5.56 -8.29 -0.59
N PRO A 102 4.94 -9.12 -1.46
CA PRO A 102 3.55 -9.52 -1.28
C PRO A 102 3.28 -10.28 0.01
N VAL A 103 4.19 -11.15 0.46
CA VAL A 103 4.01 -11.94 1.70
C VAL A 103 4.04 -11.04 2.92
N LEU A 104 5.01 -10.14 3.02
CA LEU A 104 5.08 -9.21 4.14
C LEU A 104 3.89 -8.25 4.14
N PHE A 105 3.46 -7.76 2.96
CA PHE A 105 2.25 -6.93 2.87
C PHE A 105 1.00 -7.68 3.33
N GLY A 106 0.84 -8.92 2.90
CA GLY A 106 -0.29 -9.74 3.30
C GLY A 106 -0.30 -10.05 4.80
N VAL A 107 0.85 -10.42 5.36
CA VAL A 107 0.99 -10.70 6.80
C VAL A 107 0.78 -9.42 7.62
N GLN A 108 1.42 -8.31 7.23
CA GLN A 108 1.27 -7.02 7.88
C GLN A 108 -0.20 -6.59 7.93
N GLY A 109 -0.91 -6.66 6.79
CA GLY A 109 -2.33 -6.27 6.73
C GLY A 109 -3.22 -7.08 7.65
N VAL A 110 -3.02 -8.41 7.71
CA VAL A 110 -3.79 -9.28 8.60
C VAL A 110 -3.42 -9.04 10.07
N VAL A 111 -2.13 -9.03 10.41
CA VAL A 111 -1.67 -8.85 11.80
C VAL A 111 -2.14 -7.50 12.34
N ASN A 112 -1.90 -6.43 11.61
CA ASN A 112 -2.30 -5.09 12.03
C ASN A 112 -3.82 -4.95 12.16
N GLY A 113 -4.59 -5.46 11.19
CA GLY A 113 -6.03 -5.36 11.23
C GLY A 113 -6.68 -6.14 12.38
N LEU A 114 -6.17 -7.34 12.68
CA LEU A 114 -6.64 -8.14 13.82
C LEU A 114 -6.19 -7.52 15.16
N ALA A 115 -4.96 -6.98 15.23
CA ALA A 115 -4.48 -6.31 16.42
C ALA A 115 -5.31 -5.06 16.75
N VAL A 116 -5.58 -4.21 15.77
CA VAL A 116 -6.45 -3.03 15.95
C VAL A 116 -7.87 -3.43 16.36
N SER A 117 -8.41 -4.52 15.80
CA SER A 117 -9.72 -5.04 16.23
C SER A 117 -9.74 -5.50 17.69
N ASN A 118 -8.66 -6.09 18.18
CA ASN A 118 -8.54 -6.47 19.59
C ASN A 118 -8.41 -5.24 20.48
N VAL A 119 -7.53 -4.29 20.10
CA VAL A 119 -7.35 -3.04 20.86
C VAL A 119 -8.65 -2.26 20.93
N SER A 120 -9.45 -2.21 19.86
CA SER A 120 -10.75 -1.53 19.87
C SER A 120 -11.74 -2.19 20.85
N SER A 121 -11.69 -3.49 20.99
CA SER A 121 -12.52 -4.21 21.99
C SER A 121 -12.05 -3.94 23.41
N ASP A 122 -10.73 -3.98 23.64
CA ASP A 122 -10.12 -3.67 24.94
C ASP A 122 -10.40 -2.21 25.33
N PHE A 123 -10.35 -1.28 24.36
CA PHE A 123 -10.68 0.12 24.58
C PHE A 123 -12.12 0.31 25.07
N VAL A 124 -13.10 -0.27 24.39
CA VAL A 124 -14.52 -0.13 24.75
C VAL A 124 -14.81 -0.79 26.10
N GLU A 125 -14.22 -1.96 26.38
CA GLU A 125 -14.41 -2.65 27.66
C GLU A 125 -13.88 -1.81 28.83
N ARG A 126 -12.68 -1.23 28.68
CA ARG A 126 -12.03 -0.46 29.74
C ARG A 126 -12.58 0.96 29.85
N SER A 127 -12.96 1.62 28.74
CA SER A 127 -13.51 2.97 28.77
C SER A 127 -14.87 3.05 29.51
N GLY A 128 -15.62 1.95 29.56
CA GLY A 128 -16.91 1.92 30.26
C GLY A 128 -16.81 1.72 31.76
N GLU A 129 -15.77 1.05 32.27
CA GLU A 129 -15.67 0.67 33.68
C GLU A 129 -14.64 1.48 34.50
N GLU A 130 -13.50 1.85 33.91
CA GLU A 130 -12.39 2.44 34.67
C GLU A 130 -12.24 3.97 34.55
N GLN A 131 -12.81 4.60 33.53
CA GLN A 131 -12.54 6.01 33.24
C GLN A 131 -13.51 7.01 33.84
N SER A 132 -14.74 6.63 34.17
CA SER A 132 -15.68 7.57 34.78
C SER A 132 -15.69 7.39 36.30
N ARG A 133 -15.04 8.32 37.01
CA ARG A 133 -15.06 8.35 38.46
C ARG A 133 -15.91 9.50 38.94
N PRO A 134 -16.59 9.38 40.12
CA PRO A 134 -17.36 10.49 40.66
C PRO A 134 -16.43 11.64 41.09
N LEU A 135 -16.83 12.88 40.88
CA LEU A 135 -16.09 14.09 41.27
C LEU A 135 -15.59 14.05 42.71
N SER A 136 -16.35 13.41 43.60
CA SER A 136 -15.99 13.25 45.04
C SER A 136 -14.72 12.38 45.22
N GLU A 137 -14.36 11.54 44.29
CA GLU A 137 -13.11 10.77 44.33
C GLU A 137 -11.93 11.65 43.92
N PHE A 138 -12.09 12.48 42.91
CA PHE A 138 -11.12 13.49 42.52
C PHE A 138 -10.88 14.49 43.69
N ASP A 139 -11.93 15.07 44.28
CA ASP A 139 -11.82 15.97 45.43
C ASP A 139 -11.05 15.30 46.59
N ARG A 140 -11.27 14.00 46.82
CA ARG A 140 -10.55 13.24 47.83
C ARG A 140 -9.09 13.02 47.46
N GLN A 141 -8.79 12.73 46.22
CA GLN A 141 -7.43 12.50 45.74
C GLN A 141 -6.61 13.77 45.82
N VAL A 142 -7.14 14.89 45.33
CA VAL A 142 -6.49 16.22 45.45
C VAL A 142 -6.20 16.59 46.89
N ALA A 143 -7.16 16.30 47.82
CA ALA A 143 -7.01 16.65 49.22
C ALA A 143 -6.02 15.76 50.00
N HIS A 144 -5.89 14.48 49.68
CA HIS A 144 -5.15 13.51 50.48
C HIS A 144 -3.87 12.99 49.83
N ASP A 145 -3.83 12.93 48.48
CA ASP A 145 -2.69 12.42 47.72
C ASP A 145 -2.47 13.17 46.40
N PRO A 146 -2.17 14.47 46.45
CA PRO A 146 -1.96 15.27 45.25
C PRO A 146 -0.75 14.86 44.44
N GLN A 147 0.20 14.08 44.99
CA GLN A 147 1.38 13.59 44.27
C GLN A 147 1.06 12.40 43.38
N SER A 148 -0.08 11.76 43.54
CA SER A 148 -0.56 10.72 42.62
C SER A 148 -1.14 11.27 41.34
N ILE A 149 -1.36 12.59 41.25
CA ILE A 149 -1.86 13.27 40.06
C ILE A 149 -0.67 13.92 39.35
N GLU A 150 -0.42 13.52 38.10
CA GLU A 150 0.61 14.11 37.29
C GLU A 150 0.10 15.32 36.50
N LYS A 151 -1.07 15.18 35.87
CA LYS A 151 -1.68 16.21 35.02
C LYS A 151 -3.19 16.25 35.21
N VAL A 152 -3.78 17.44 35.12
CA VAL A 152 -5.23 17.64 35.11
C VAL A 152 -5.59 18.53 33.92
N THR A 153 -6.47 18.05 33.05
CA THR A 153 -6.94 18.78 31.89
C THR A 153 -8.44 19.10 32.03
N PHE A 154 -8.79 20.36 31.86
CA PHE A 154 -10.18 20.81 31.90
C PHE A 154 -10.74 20.92 30.48
N HIS A 155 -11.81 20.20 30.20
CA HIS A 155 -12.58 20.30 28.98
C HIS A 155 -13.85 21.08 29.19
N THR A 156 -13.79 22.37 28.91
CA THR A 156 -14.88 23.32 29.17
C THR A 156 -16.11 23.04 28.32
N ASP A 157 -15.92 22.50 27.11
CA ASP A 157 -17.00 22.22 26.14
C ASP A 157 -17.83 20.99 26.53
N SER A 158 -17.26 20.05 27.26
CA SER A 158 -17.91 18.80 27.67
C SER A 158 -18.22 18.72 29.17
N ASP A 159 -17.91 19.77 29.97
CA ASP A 159 -18.01 19.76 31.43
C ASP A 159 -17.29 18.55 32.07
N THR A 160 -16.16 18.13 31.49
CA THR A 160 -15.36 16.98 31.95
C THR A 160 -13.97 17.41 32.39
N LEU A 161 -13.47 16.73 33.42
CA LEU A 161 -12.13 16.90 33.96
C LEU A 161 -11.37 15.57 33.74
N GLU A 162 -10.25 15.65 33.10
CA GLU A 162 -9.36 14.51 32.95
C GLU A 162 -8.24 14.57 33.96
N VAL A 163 -7.92 13.42 34.53
CA VAL A 163 -6.87 13.27 35.51
C VAL A 163 -5.89 12.18 35.06
N GLU A 164 -4.65 12.59 34.77
CA GLU A 164 -3.54 11.70 34.57
C GLU A 164 -2.84 11.41 35.88
N GLN A 165 -2.69 10.14 36.23
CA GLN A 165 -2.04 9.71 37.44
C GLN A 165 -0.55 9.47 37.22
N ALA A 166 0.26 9.58 38.25
CA ALA A 166 1.72 9.35 38.19
C ALA A 166 2.11 7.92 37.76
N ASP A 167 1.19 6.98 37.77
CA ASP A 167 1.38 5.60 37.27
C ASP A 167 1.01 5.45 35.77
N GLY A 168 0.65 6.56 35.11
CA GLY A 168 0.25 6.58 33.70
C GLY A 168 -1.20 6.15 33.46
N SER A 169 -2.01 5.95 34.49
CA SER A 169 -3.44 5.69 34.34
C SER A 169 -4.25 7.00 34.23
N PHE A 170 -5.36 6.95 33.48
CA PHE A 170 -6.24 8.09 33.27
C PHE A 170 -7.64 7.79 33.78
N TYR A 171 -8.34 8.82 34.28
CA TYR A 171 -9.76 8.76 34.49
C TYR A 171 -10.42 10.12 34.24
N SER A 172 -11.67 10.09 33.82
CA SER A 172 -12.48 11.29 33.64
C SER A 172 -13.52 11.43 34.72
N THR A 173 -13.87 12.66 35.04
CA THR A 173 -14.99 12.98 35.96
C THR A 173 -15.80 14.14 35.40
N GLU A 174 -17.11 14.00 35.44
CA GLU A 174 -18.02 15.09 35.07
C GLU A 174 -18.12 16.11 36.21
N PHE A 175 -18.08 17.39 35.89
CA PHE A 175 -18.31 18.47 36.84
C PHE A 175 -19.42 19.37 36.31
N LYS A 176 -20.02 20.14 37.22
CA LYS A 176 -20.99 21.15 36.82
C LYS A 176 -20.29 22.47 36.52
N PRO A 177 -20.76 23.28 35.55
CA PRO A 177 -20.11 24.54 35.18
C PRO A 177 -19.87 25.49 36.37
N ASP A 178 -20.71 25.43 37.38
CA ASP A 178 -20.58 26.21 38.60
C ASP A 178 -19.45 25.75 39.55
N ALA A 179 -18.91 24.56 39.31
CA ALA A 179 -17.79 23.99 40.08
C ALA A 179 -16.41 24.30 39.48
N GLU A 180 -16.33 24.74 38.25
CA GLU A 180 -15.07 24.94 37.49
C GLU A 180 -14.12 25.88 38.26
N ASP A 181 -14.56 27.07 38.66
CA ASP A 181 -13.73 28.01 39.39
C ASP A 181 -13.23 27.49 40.76
N ARG A 182 -13.97 26.56 41.36
CA ARG A 182 -13.57 25.90 42.59
C ARG A 182 -12.50 24.88 42.32
N LEU A 183 -12.71 24.03 41.32
CA LEU A 183 -11.80 22.98 40.95
C LEU A 183 -10.46 23.54 40.47
N LEU A 184 -10.47 24.60 39.66
CA LEU A 184 -9.24 25.28 39.22
C LEU A 184 -8.44 25.78 40.43
N ARG A 185 -9.07 26.34 41.44
CA ARG A 185 -8.37 26.80 42.67
C ARG A 185 -7.82 25.63 43.49
N GLU A 186 -8.54 24.53 43.60
CA GLU A 186 -8.11 23.34 44.32
C GLU A 186 -6.90 22.66 43.63
N VAL A 187 -6.94 22.56 42.31
CA VAL A 187 -5.85 22.02 41.49
C VAL A 187 -4.64 22.94 41.54
N ASP A 188 -4.80 24.26 41.41
CA ASP A 188 -3.69 25.23 41.49
C ASP A 188 -3.03 25.21 42.91
N ALA A 189 -3.78 24.99 43.97
CA ALA A 189 -3.25 24.84 45.29
C ALA A 189 -2.46 23.54 45.51
N ALA A 190 -2.84 22.48 44.85
CA ALA A 190 -2.20 21.15 44.93
C ALA A 190 -0.93 21.03 44.07
N LYS A 191 -0.72 21.96 43.13
CA LYS A 191 0.45 22.02 42.20
C LYS A 191 0.70 20.80 41.33
N PRO A 192 -0.27 20.06 40.81
CA PRO A 192 -0.03 19.25 39.64
C PRO A 192 0.28 20.17 38.46
N LYS A 193 0.88 19.65 37.40
CA LYS A 193 0.94 20.40 36.13
C LYS A 193 -0.48 20.64 35.64
N ILE A 194 -0.92 21.90 35.66
CA ILE A 194 -2.18 22.30 35.07
C ILE A 194 -1.87 22.67 33.63
N ASP A 195 -2.39 21.90 32.69
CA ASP A 195 -2.47 22.28 31.29
C ASP A 195 -3.89 22.75 31.01
N ASN A 196 -4.06 24.05 30.84
CA ASN A 196 -5.27 24.62 30.27
C ASN A 196 -5.10 24.53 28.73
N GLU A 197 -5.28 23.37 28.19
CA GLU A 197 -5.40 23.23 26.76
C GLU A 197 -6.84 23.59 26.37
N ASP A 198 -6.96 24.81 25.84
CA ASP A 198 -8.12 25.28 25.07
C ASP A 198 -8.15 24.65 23.67
N ASP A 199 -7.35 23.61 23.47
CA ASP A 199 -7.20 22.93 22.20
C ASP A 199 -7.94 21.59 22.22
N SER A 200 -8.93 21.51 21.36
CA SER A 200 -9.74 20.37 20.97
C SER A 200 -8.96 19.14 20.43
N ASP A 201 -7.65 19.07 20.60
CA ASP A 201 -6.79 18.06 19.95
C ASP A 201 -6.42 16.87 20.85
N GLY A 202 -7.06 16.67 21.96
CA GLY A 202 -6.80 15.52 22.81
C GLY A 202 -7.83 15.34 23.91
N ALA A 203 -9.04 14.91 23.54
CA ALA A 203 -10.01 14.47 24.55
C ALA A 203 -9.41 13.31 25.38
N PRO A 204 -9.72 13.17 26.68
CA PRO A 204 -9.25 12.11 27.58
C PRO A 204 -9.25 10.72 26.98
N PRO A 205 -10.28 10.34 26.19
CA PRO A 205 -10.29 9.06 25.50
C PRO A 205 -9.16 8.87 24.47
N ASP A 206 -8.64 9.95 23.87
CA ASP A 206 -7.64 9.83 22.79
C ASP A 206 -6.27 9.46 23.34
N ALA A 207 -5.82 10.05 24.45
CA ALA A 207 -4.54 9.68 25.08
C ALA A 207 -4.56 8.21 25.54
N PHE A 208 -5.66 7.73 26.10
CA PHE A 208 -5.83 6.33 26.47
C PHE A 208 -5.90 5.41 25.24
N ALA A 209 -6.59 5.83 24.20
CA ALA A 209 -6.65 5.10 22.93
C ALA A 209 -5.27 4.96 22.30
N GLU A 210 -4.46 6.02 22.29
CA GLU A 210 -3.08 6.01 21.79
C GLU A 210 -2.19 5.12 22.63
N GLN A 211 -2.29 5.19 23.96
CA GLN A 211 -1.54 4.32 24.85
C GLN A 211 -1.85 2.83 24.59
N LEU A 212 -3.11 2.45 24.45
CA LEU A 212 -3.50 1.08 24.13
C LEU A 212 -2.96 0.61 22.77
N LEU A 213 -2.91 1.50 21.79
CA LEU A 213 -2.32 1.20 20.49
C LEU A 213 -0.80 0.99 20.60
N ASP A 214 -0.11 1.84 21.34
CA ASP A 214 1.35 1.77 21.56
C ASP A 214 1.75 0.54 22.39
N ASP A 215 1.00 0.19 23.41
CA ASP A 215 1.22 -0.98 24.25
C ASP A 215 0.87 -2.30 23.53
N SER A 216 0.10 -2.23 22.44
CA SER A 216 -0.27 -3.41 21.67
C SER A 216 0.91 -3.97 20.89
N GLY A 217 1.46 -5.10 21.35
CA GLY A 217 2.50 -5.83 20.63
C GLY A 217 2.08 -6.24 19.20
N GLY A 218 0.80 -6.47 18.96
CA GLY A 218 0.26 -6.79 17.65
C GLY A 218 0.32 -5.60 16.68
N VAL A 219 -0.04 -4.40 17.14
CA VAL A 219 0.04 -3.16 16.36
C VAL A 219 1.50 -2.82 16.09
N THR A 220 2.37 -2.92 17.09
CA THR A 220 3.81 -2.67 16.97
C THR A 220 4.48 -3.61 15.96
N VAL A 221 4.15 -4.91 15.99
CA VAL A 221 4.65 -5.88 15.00
C VAL A 221 4.08 -5.57 13.62
N GLY A 222 2.79 -5.29 13.50
CA GLY A 222 2.14 -4.93 12.23
C GLY A 222 2.76 -3.69 11.60
N SER A 223 2.95 -2.63 12.36
CA SER A 223 3.56 -1.37 11.88
C SER A 223 5.04 -1.54 11.52
N SER A 224 5.81 -2.32 12.28
CA SER A 224 7.22 -2.60 11.98
C SER A 224 7.42 -3.40 10.69
N LEU A 225 6.46 -4.23 10.30
CA LEU A 225 6.48 -4.98 9.04
C LEU A 225 6.14 -4.11 7.82
N LEU A 226 5.50 -2.96 8.00
CA LEU A 226 5.06 -2.10 6.90
C LEU A 226 6.23 -1.63 6.02
N PHE A 227 7.30 -1.12 6.63
CA PHE A 227 8.44 -0.59 5.89
C PHE A 227 9.17 -1.65 5.04
N PRO A 228 9.56 -2.82 5.58
CA PRO A 228 10.17 -3.87 4.76
C PRO A 228 9.19 -4.45 3.71
N ALA A 229 7.90 -4.49 3.99
CA ALA A 229 6.88 -4.90 3.02
C ALA A 229 6.80 -3.92 1.84
N LEU A 230 6.73 -2.61 2.13
CA LEU A 230 6.77 -1.53 1.13
C LEU A 230 8.02 -1.62 0.27
N LEU A 231 9.19 -1.69 0.89
CA LEU A 231 10.47 -1.75 0.19
C LEU A 231 10.53 -2.99 -0.73
N GLY A 232 10.13 -4.14 -0.21
CA GLY A 232 10.07 -5.39 -0.98
C GLY A 232 9.13 -5.29 -2.18
N MET A 233 7.96 -4.70 -1.99
CA MET A 233 6.97 -4.52 -3.04
C MET A 233 7.46 -3.53 -4.12
N ILE A 234 8.04 -2.40 -3.72
CA ILE A 234 8.58 -1.40 -4.65
C ILE A 234 9.66 -2.02 -5.52
N VAL A 235 10.62 -2.73 -4.90
CA VAL A 235 11.67 -3.41 -5.66
C VAL A 235 11.09 -4.40 -6.65
N ALA A 236 10.13 -5.22 -6.23
CA ALA A 236 9.45 -6.17 -7.12
C ALA A 236 8.73 -5.46 -8.26
N MET A 237 7.95 -4.41 -7.97
CA MET A 237 7.14 -3.68 -8.94
C MET A 237 7.95 -2.78 -9.88
N VAL A 238 9.14 -2.35 -9.48
CA VAL A 238 10.05 -1.65 -10.40
C VAL A 238 10.80 -2.64 -11.26
N TYR A 239 11.38 -3.67 -10.66
CA TYR A 239 12.26 -4.60 -11.34
C TYR A 239 11.53 -5.53 -12.32
N VAL A 240 10.43 -6.16 -11.89
CA VAL A 240 9.72 -7.16 -12.69
C VAL A 240 9.10 -6.55 -13.94
N PRO A 241 8.30 -5.46 -13.87
CA PRO A 241 7.78 -4.80 -15.07
C PRO A 241 8.88 -4.25 -15.98
N LEU A 242 10.00 -3.73 -15.42
CA LEU A 242 11.13 -3.26 -16.23
C LEU A 242 11.75 -4.40 -17.08
N GLN A 243 11.98 -5.55 -16.46
CA GLN A 243 12.54 -6.69 -17.19
C GLN A 243 11.54 -7.29 -18.20
N ALA A 244 10.26 -7.32 -17.83
CA ALA A 244 9.20 -7.75 -18.72
C ALA A 244 9.03 -6.80 -19.93
N LEU A 245 9.15 -5.49 -19.68
CA LEU A 245 9.16 -4.47 -20.74
C LEU A 245 10.35 -4.67 -21.71
N ARG A 246 11.55 -4.88 -21.15
CA ARG A 246 12.77 -5.14 -21.96
C ARG A 246 12.69 -6.42 -22.76
N ALA A 247 11.99 -7.42 -22.27
CA ALA A 247 11.73 -8.67 -22.97
C ALA A 247 10.57 -8.57 -23.98
N GLY A 248 9.85 -7.45 -24.03
CA GLY A 248 8.68 -7.26 -24.89
C GLY A 248 7.44 -8.02 -24.45
N LEU A 249 7.37 -8.42 -23.16
CA LEU A 249 6.23 -9.13 -22.56
C LEU A 249 5.10 -8.18 -22.14
N LEU A 250 5.42 -6.91 -21.88
CA LEU A 250 4.48 -5.85 -21.56
C LEU A 250 4.59 -4.74 -22.59
N THR A 251 3.48 -4.06 -22.86
CA THR A 251 3.52 -2.81 -23.62
C THR A 251 4.29 -1.74 -22.86
N ARG A 252 4.82 -0.73 -23.55
CA ARG A 252 5.54 0.38 -22.90
C ARG A 252 4.70 1.05 -21.83
N PHE A 253 3.46 1.38 -22.16
CA PHE A 253 2.53 2.00 -21.22
C PHE A 253 2.31 1.13 -19.99
N PHE A 254 1.99 -0.15 -20.19
CA PHE A 254 1.64 -1.03 -19.07
C PHE A 254 2.84 -1.37 -18.17
N GLY A 255 4.04 -1.52 -18.77
CA GLY A 255 5.27 -1.70 -18.00
C GLY A 255 5.66 -0.45 -17.20
N THR A 256 5.60 0.74 -17.80
CA THR A 256 5.89 2.00 -17.09
C THR A 256 4.85 2.31 -16.02
N LEU A 257 3.57 2.03 -16.29
CA LEU A 257 2.49 2.17 -15.30
C LEU A 257 2.75 1.27 -14.08
N GLY A 258 3.15 0.00 -14.28
CA GLY A 258 3.46 -0.89 -13.16
C GLY A 258 4.60 -0.37 -12.28
N MET A 259 5.67 0.17 -12.90
CA MET A 259 6.77 0.80 -12.16
C MET A 259 6.31 2.05 -11.40
N ALA A 260 5.53 2.91 -12.03
CA ALA A 260 5.01 4.12 -11.40
C ALA A 260 4.11 3.78 -10.21
N LEU A 261 3.20 2.82 -10.36
CA LEU A 261 2.32 2.36 -9.27
C LEU A 261 3.12 1.72 -8.13
N GLY A 262 4.21 0.99 -8.43
CA GLY A 262 5.09 0.47 -7.39
C GLY A 262 5.72 1.58 -6.55
N VAL A 263 6.20 2.65 -7.17
CA VAL A 263 6.78 3.79 -6.46
C VAL A 263 5.71 4.59 -5.71
N SER A 264 4.51 4.72 -6.28
CA SER A 264 3.42 5.48 -5.66
C SER A 264 2.86 4.86 -4.37
N LEU A 265 3.20 3.60 -4.04
CA LEU A 265 2.82 2.97 -2.77
C LEU A 265 3.26 3.75 -1.53
N ILE A 266 4.36 4.53 -1.63
CA ILE A 266 4.82 5.38 -0.51
C ILE A 266 4.02 6.67 -0.40
N LEU A 267 3.55 7.21 -1.54
CA LEU A 267 3.07 8.58 -1.62
C LEU A 267 1.54 8.70 -1.64
N LEU A 268 0.86 7.64 -2.10
CA LEU A 268 -0.57 7.72 -2.41
C LEU A 268 -1.36 6.62 -1.69
N PRO A 269 -2.26 6.96 -0.76
CA PRO A 269 -3.14 5.99 -0.09
C PRO A 269 -3.95 5.09 -1.04
N PRO A 270 -4.48 5.58 -2.20
CA PRO A 270 -5.23 4.72 -3.13
C PRO A 270 -4.35 3.81 -4.01
N ALA A 271 -3.00 3.90 -3.92
CA ALA A 271 -2.10 3.11 -4.75
C ALA A 271 -2.35 1.59 -4.72
N PRO A 272 -2.67 0.95 -3.57
CA PRO A 272 -2.97 -0.48 -3.53
C PRO A 272 -4.15 -0.90 -4.42
N VAL A 273 -5.17 -0.05 -4.56
CA VAL A 273 -6.35 -0.30 -5.42
C VAL A 273 -5.95 -0.26 -6.89
N LEU A 274 -5.21 0.78 -7.28
CA LEU A 274 -4.72 0.92 -8.66
C LEU A 274 -3.79 -0.22 -9.02
N LEU A 275 -2.98 -0.66 -8.08
CA LEU A 275 -2.09 -1.80 -8.23
C LEU A 275 -2.89 -3.12 -8.38
N ALA A 276 -3.97 -3.29 -7.62
CA ALA A 276 -4.87 -4.43 -7.76
C ALA A 276 -5.48 -4.48 -9.17
N LEU A 277 -5.94 -3.36 -9.70
CA LEU A 277 -6.45 -3.25 -11.07
C LEU A 277 -5.37 -3.57 -12.11
N TRP A 278 -4.11 -3.13 -11.88
CA TRP A 278 -2.98 -3.47 -12.72
C TRP A 278 -2.73 -4.98 -12.75
N PHE A 279 -2.77 -5.67 -11.59
CA PHE A 279 -2.66 -7.13 -11.53
C PHE A 279 -3.84 -7.83 -12.19
N GLY A 280 -5.06 -7.33 -12.03
CA GLY A 280 -6.23 -7.84 -12.72
C GLY A 280 -6.08 -7.80 -14.24
N TYR A 281 -5.64 -6.66 -14.77
CA TYR A 281 -5.33 -6.52 -16.19
C TYR A 281 -4.19 -7.45 -16.63
N LEU A 282 -3.13 -7.59 -15.83
CA LEU A 282 -2.05 -8.54 -16.09
C LEU A 282 -2.59 -9.98 -16.20
N GLY A 283 -3.51 -10.37 -15.35
CA GLY A 283 -4.18 -11.68 -15.42
C GLY A 283 -4.91 -11.89 -16.75
N LEU A 284 -5.65 -10.87 -17.22
CA LEU A 284 -6.34 -10.91 -18.51
C LEU A 284 -5.35 -10.94 -19.67
N LEU A 285 -4.25 -10.20 -19.60
CA LEU A 285 -3.18 -10.19 -20.59
C LEU A 285 -2.54 -11.56 -20.71
N VAL A 286 -2.25 -12.23 -19.60
CA VAL A 286 -1.61 -13.55 -19.58
C VAL A 286 -2.46 -14.61 -20.31
N VAL A 287 -3.79 -14.51 -20.30
CA VAL A 287 -4.70 -15.42 -21.03
C VAL A 287 -5.18 -14.88 -22.39
N ALA A 288 -4.57 -13.79 -22.87
CA ALA A 288 -4.91 -13.15 -24.15
C ALA A 288 -6.37 -12.64 -24.25
N ARG A 289 -6.94 -12.19 -23.13
CA ARG A 289 -8.32 -11.63 -23.07
C ARG A 289 -8.34 -10.10 -23.03
N VAL A 290 -7.23 -9.45 -23.40
CA VAL A 290 -7.13 -7.98 -23.48
C VAL A 290 -7.37 -7.50 -24.90
N PRO A 291 -7.97 -6.31 -25.11
CA PRO A 291 -8.05 -5.67 -26.41
C PRO A 291 -6.63 -5.51 -27.01
N GLY A 292 -6.46 -5.89 -28.28
CA GLY A 292 -5.15 -5.85 -28.97
C GLY A 292 -4.28 -7.09 -28.77
N GLY A 293 -4.73 -8.10 -28.00
CA GLY A 293 -4.02 -9.36 -27.83
C GLY A 293 -2.77 -9.28 -26.94
N ARG A 294 -1.98 -10.34 -26.98
CA ARG A 294 -0.68 -10.40 -26.29
C ARG A 294 0.42 -9.75 -27.12
N PRO A 295 1.44 -9.15 -26.48
CA PRO A 295 2.67 -8.80 -27.18
C PRO A 295 3.31 -10.00 -27.88
N PRO A 296 3.95 -9.82 -29.07
CA PRO A 296 4.48 -10.92 -29.87
C PRO A 296 5.51 -11.80 -29.16
N ALA A 297 6.26 -11.24 -28.21
CA ALA A 297 7.26 -11.97 -27.43
C ALA A 297 6.67 -13.19 -26.68
N TRP A 298 5.38 -13.21 -26.37
CA TRP A 298 4.72 -14.36 -25.75
C TRP A 298 4.54 -15.54 -26.69
N GLU A 299 4.40 -15.28 -27.97
CA GLU A 299 4.17 -16.31 -29.01
C GLU A 299 5.47 -16.88 -29.54
N VAL A 300 6.48 -16.02 -29.72
CA VAL A 300 7.77 -16.40 -30.24
C VAL A 300 8.67 -17.07 -29.20
N GLY A 301 8.45 -16.80 -27.90
CA GLY A 301 9.26 -17.36 -26.81
C GLY A 301 10.66 -16.73 -26.70
N GLU A 302 10.91 -15.62 -27.41
CA GLU A 302 12.13 -14.82 -27.37
C GLU A 302 11.85 -13.38 -26.96
N ALA A 303 12.93 -12.66 -26.61
CA ALA A 303 12.82 -11.23 -26.36
C ALA A 303 12.61 -10.47 -27.65
N ILE A 304 11.54 -9.69 -27.72
CA ILE A 304 11.29 -8.76 -28.83
C ILE A 304 11.23 -7.35 -28.20
N PRO A 305 12.40 -6.68 -28.07
CA PRO A 305 12.43 -5.36 -27.46
C PRO A 305 11.63 -4.36 -28.31
N TRP A 306 10.94 -3.45 -27.65
CA TRP A 306 10.25 -2.37 -28.35
C TRP A 306 11.25 -1.46 -29.06
N PRO A 307 11.01 -1.04 -30.33
CA PRO A 307 11.90 -0.15 -31.07
C PRO A 307 12.10 1.16 -30.28
N ARG A 308 13.29 1.74 -30.33
CA ARG A 308 13.58 2.99 -29.63
C ARG A 308 12.81 4.15 -30.28
N PRO A 309 12.50 5.24 -29.54
CA PRO A 309 11.92 6.42 -30.16
C PRO A 309 12.81 6.94 -31.29
N GLY A 310 12.29 7.00 -32.52
CA GLY A 310 13.04 7.39 -33.71
C GLY A 310 13.78 6.26 -34.46
N GLU A 311 13.67 5.04 -34.01
CA GLU A 311 14.13 3.84 -34.71
C GLU A 311 12.97 3.31 -35.56
N GLU A 312 13.12 3.35 -36.88
CA GLU A 312 12.11 2.74 -37.76
C GLU A 312 12.06 1.23 -37.49
N PRO A 313 10.88 0.61 -37.44
CA PRO A 313 10.77 -0.84 -37.26
C PRO A 313 11.50 -1.52 -38.44
N SER A 314 12.48 -2.33 -38.08
CA SER A 314 13.16 -3.13 -39.10
C SER A 314 12.14 -4.03 -39.84
N PRO A 315 12.13 -4.08 -41.14
CA PRO A 315 11.14 -4.85 -41.92
C PRO A 315 11.13 -6.36 -41.62
N GLU A 316 12.17 -6.88 -40.94
CA GLU A 316 12.24 -8.26 -40.46
C GLU A 316 11.38 -8.56 -39.21
N SER A 317 10.70 -7.55 -38.62
CA SER A 317 9.94 -7.70 -37.39
C SER A 317 8.44 -7.97 -37.61
N GLU A 318 7.96 -8.06 -38.83
CA GLU A 318 6.56 -8.43 -39.11
C GLU A 318 6.43 -9.97 -39.09
N PRO A 319 5.72 -10.54 -38.08
CA PRO A 319 5.42 -11.97 -38.13
C PRO A 319 4.36 -12.22 -39.18
N GLY A 320 4.76 -12.76 -40.33
CA GLY A 320 3.83 -13.30 -41.31
C GLY A 320 3.60 -12.48 -42.59
N GLY A 321 4.45 -11.52 -42.89
CA GLY A 321 4.48 -10.98 -44.24
C GLY A 321 5.01 -12.02 -45.21
N GLU A 322 4.11 -12.76 -45.93
CA GLU A 322 4.49 -13.47 -47.14
C GLU A 322 5.23 -12.48 -48.04
N ALA A 323 6.48 -12.82 -48.37
CA ALA A 323 7.24 -12.07 -49.36
C ALA A 323 6.42 -12.05 -50.65
N ILE A 324 5.72 -10.95 -50.87
CA ILE A 324 5.20 -10.64 -52.19
C ILE A 324 6.45 -10.41 -53.05
N GLU A 325 6.85 -11.41 -53.81
CA GLU A 325 7.75 -11.25 -54.96
C GLU A 325 7.12 -10.24 -55.92
N GLY A 326 7.30 -8.95 -55.63
CA GLY A 326 6.87 -7.85 -56.45
C GLY A 326 8.02 -7.35 -57.30
N GLN A 327 8.03 -7.80 -58.54
CA GLN A 327 8.56 -7.16 -59.75
C GLN A 327 9.53 -5.99 -59.49
N ALA A 328 10.81 -6.28 -59.71
CA ALA A 328 11.84 -5.27 -59.92
C ALA A 328 11.41 -4.36 -61.10
N THR A 329 10.89 -3.19 -60.82
CA THR A 329 10.79 -2.12 -61.80
C THR A 329 12.16 -1.48 -61.90
N GLU A 330 12.82 -1.78 -63.03
CA GLU A 330 14.07 -1.11 -63.45
C GLU A 330 13.81 0.42 -63.47
N VAL A 331 14.49 1.16 -62.60
CA VAL A 331 14.57 2.62 -62.68
C VAL A 331 15.81 2.98 -63.48
N PRO A 332 15.69 3.75 -64.60
CA PRO A 332 16.81 4.10 -65.43
C PRO A 332 17.80 5.03 -64.72
N ALA A 333 19.09 4.73 -64.91
CA ALA A 333 20.22 5.50 -64.43
C ALA A 333 20.20 6.93 -65.01
N GLY A 334 19.93 7.91 -64.14
CA GLY A 334 20.07 9.33 -64.44
C GLY A 334 21.03 9.98 -63.43
N GLY A 335 22.20 10.41 -63.91
CA GLY A 335 23.28 10.97 -63.13
C GLY A 335 22.93 12.30 -62.44
N GLY A 336 23.60 12.57 -61.34
CA GLY A 336 23.59 13.88 -60.69
C GLY A 336 24.22 13.82 -59.32
N GLN A 337 25.54 14.04 -59.21
CA GLN A 337 26.19 14.37 -57.94
C GLN A 337 25.71 15.73 -57.43
N PRO A 338 25.50 15.90 -56.19
CA PRO A 338 25.76 17.18 -55.54
C PRO A 338 26.63 17.06 -54.29
N GLY A 339 27.64 17.80 -54.32
CA GLY A 339 28.38 18.60 -53.42
C GLY A 339 28.25 18.36 -51.90
N SER A 340 29.40 17.93 -51.35
CA SER A 340 29.65 17.91 -49.88
C SER A 340 29.70 19.34 -49.35
N GLN A 341 28.74 19.76 -48.51
CA GLN A 341 28.88 20.96 -47.70
C GLN A 341 29.45 20.61 -46.33
N LYS A 342 30.74 20.92 -46.13
CA LYS A 342 31.42 20.99 -44.84
C LYS A 342 30.78 22.08 -43.94
N ARG A 343 30.02 21.71 -42.91
CA ARG A 343 29.60 22.62 -41.83
C ARG A 343 30.74 22.86 -40.85
N LYS A 344 31.35 24.11 -40.92
CA LYS A 344 32.31 24.63 -39.95
C LYS A 344 31.69 24.74 -38.55
N ARG A 345 32.28 24.05 -37.58
CA ARG A 345 32.02 24.19 -36.17
C ARG A 345 32.64 25.46 -35.63
N LYS A 346 31.85 26.45 -35.27
CA LYS A 346 32.28 27.71 -34.64
C LYS A 346 32.45 27.46 -33.15
N ARG A 347 33.69 27.42 -32.65
CA ARG A 347 34.04 27.49 -31.21
C ARG A 347 33.74 28.90 -30.75
N ARG A 348 32.99 29.08 -29.66
CA ARG A 348 32.97 30.29 -28.86
C ARG A 348 33.66 30.03 -27.54
N ARG A 349 34.51 30.98 -27.18
CA ARG A 349 35.24 31.09 -25.91
C ARG A 349 34.25 31.48 -24.78
#